data_2f8393167d7f40a3de4868056a7a95e2
#
_entry.id   2f8393167d7f40a3de4868056a7a95e2
#
_cell.length_a   1.000
_cell.length_b   1.000
_cell.length_c   1.000
_cell.angle_alpha   90.00
_cell.angle_beta   90.00
_cell.angle_gamma   90.00
#
_symmetry.space_group_name_H-M   'P 1'
#
loop_
_entity.id
_entity.type
_entity.pdbx_description
1 polymer ?
#
loop_
_entity_poly.entity_id
_entity_poly.type
_entity_poly.pdbx_seq_one_letter_code
_entity_poly.pdbx_strand_id
1 'polypeptide(L)'
;MSTTTTFSRDTITGPTRFMIGFTDMFVNDIDEAKFADRLGTSINHPAFVLGHCTYYAGVCMQMLGGEIELGEEEATLYEMGVDCSDDATLYPSKADSIAAFNERINTVLDFLETCE
;
A
#
# COMPACT_ATOMS: atom_id res chain seq x y z
N MET A 1 22.83 29.45 -9.86
CA MET A 1 22.71 28.14 -9.35
C MET A 1 21.40 27.93 -8.69
N SER A 2 20.93 26.85 -8.96
CA SER A 2 19.67 26.49 -8.42
C SER A 2 19.77 26.30 -6.93
N THR A 3 18.96 26.99 -6.23
CA THR A 3 18.76 26.73 -4.83
C THR A 3 17.73 25.61 -4.68
N THR A 4 17.68 24.80 -5.65
CA THR A 4 16.72 23.73 -5.65
C THR A 4 16.86 22.93 -4.39
N THR A 5 15.84 22.93 -3.63
CA THR A 5 15.74 22.02 -2.52
C THR A 5 15.65 20.64 -3.11
N THR A 6 16.77 19.98 -3.13
CA THR A 6 16.79 18.62 -3.59
C THR A 6 16.43 17.75 -2.41
N PHE A 7 15.31 17.10 -2.50
CA PHE A 7 15.05 16.05 -1.52
C PHE A 7 16.04 14.95 -1.81
N SER A 8 16.88 14.66 -0.84
CA SER A 8 17.67 13.44 -0.88
C SER A 8 16.70 12.28 -0.92
N ARG A 9 17.03 11.25 -1.67
CA ARG A 9 16.23 10.00 -1.66
C ARG A 9 16.04 9.50 -0.24
N ASP A 10 17.05 9.65 0.60
CA ASP A 10 16.98 9.21 1.99
C ASP A 10 15.91 9.96 2.77
N THR A 11 15.57 11.18 2.37
CA THR A 11 14.50 11.95 2.99
C THR A 11 13.15 11.26 2.81
N ILE A 12 12.98 10.52 1.71
CA ILE A 12 11.75 9.79 1.40
C ILE A 12 11.87 8.33 1.81
N THR A 13 12.99 7.67 1.44
CA THR A 13 13.12 6.23 1.65
C THR A 13 13.32 5.85 3.11
N GLY A 14 14.06 6.65 3.88
CA GLY A 14 14.27 6.37 5.29
C GLY A 14 12.98 6.34 6.10
N PRO A 15 12.21 7.46 6.11
CA PRO A 15 10.92 7.46 6.80
C PRO A 15 9.94 6.43 6.26
N THR A 16 9.95 6.16 4.96
CA THR A 16 9.07 5.17 4.36
C THR A 16 9.41 3.77 4.88
N ARG A 17 10.68 3.41 4.96
CA ARG A 17 11.09 2.12 5.52
C ARG A 17 10.69 1.99 6.97
N PHE A 18 10.80 3.06 7.74
CA PHE A 18 10.33 3.08 9.13
C PHE A 18 8.83 2.82 9.20
N MET A 19 8.07 3.50 8.33
CA MET A 19 6.61 3.35 8.30
C MET A 19 6.16 1.95 7.89
N ILE A 20 6.92 1.27 7.05
CA ILE A 20 6.63 -0.12 6.70
C ILE A 20 6.66 -1.00 7.94
N GLY A 21 7.72 -0.92 8.72
CA GLY A 21 7.82 -1.71 9.95
C GLY A 21 6.74 -1.37 10.95
N PHE A 22 6.39 -0.10 11.03
CA PHE A 22 5.35 0.39 11.93
C PHE A 22 3.97 -0.14 11.51
N THR A 23 3.69 -0.07 10.21
CA THR A 23 2.43 -0.57 9.64
C THR A 23 2.30 -2.07 9.88
N ASP A 24 3.37 -2.81 9.63
CA ASP A 24 3.41 -4.25 9.82
C ASP A 24 3.08 -4.62 11.27
N MET A 25 3.67 -3.90 12.21
CA MET A 25 3.44 -4.12 13.62
C MET A 25 1.97 -3.90 14.01
N PHE A 26 1.36 -2.83 13.52
CA PHE A 26 -0.04 -2.54 13.81
C PHE A 26 -0.97 -3.54 13.16
N VAL A 27 -0.71 -3.91 11.92
CA VAL A 27 -1.58 -4.84 11.19
C VAL A 27 -1.52 -6.23 11.81
N ASN A 28 -0.37 -6.63 12.31
CA ASN A 28 -0.22 -7.93 12.96
C ASN A 28 -1.09 -8.07 14.22
N ASP A 29 -1.41 -6.97 14.88
CA ASP A 29 -2.26 -6.99 16.06
C ASP A 29 -3.75 -7.13 15.75
N ILE A 30 -4.13 -7.04 14.46
CA ILE A 30 -5.52 -7.15 14.07
C ILE A 30 -5.88 -8.63 13.89
N ASP A 31 -6.94 -9.09 14.55
CA ASP A 31 -7.43 -10.45 14.39
C ASP A 31 -7.83 -10.71 12.93
N GLU A 32 -7.50 -11.89 12.42
CA GLU A 32 -7.85 -12.28 11.05
C GLU A 32 -9.37 -12.14 10.81
N ALA A 33 -10.16 -12.51 11.79
CA ALA A 33 -11.62 -12.43 11.67
C ALA A 33 -12.14 -11.00 11.53
N LYS A 34 -11.36 -10.00 11.94
CA LYS A 34 -11.73 -8.59 11.89
C LYS A 34 -11.05 -7.84 10.77
N PHE A 35 -10.11 -8.47 10.09
CA PHE A 35 -9.29 -7.81 9.08
C PHE A 35 -10.14 -7.26 7.92
N ALA A 36 -11.15 -8.00 7.48
CA ALA A 36 -12.05 -7.57 6.42
C ALA A 36 -13.48 -7.34 6.93
N ASP A 37 -13.60 -6.77 8.12
CA ASP A 37 -14.88 -6.52 8.78
C ASP A 37 -14.95 -5.07 9.22
N ARG A 38 -16.00 -4.38 8.79
CA ARG A 38 -16.22 -2.97 9.17
C ARG A 38 -16.87 -2.84 10.55
N LEU A 39 -17.13 -3.95 11.22
CA LEU A 39 -17.71 -3.98 12.56
C LEU A 39 -19.03 -3.19 12.67
N GLY A 40 -19.85 -3.23 11.61
CA GLY A 40 -21.13 -2.54 11.59
C GLY A 40 -21.04 -1.02 11.41
N THR A 41 -19.85 -0.52 11.05
CA THR A 41 -19.64 0.92 10.81
C THR A 41 -19.55 1.20 9.32
N SER A 42 -19.47 2.48 8.96
CA SER A 42 -19.21 2.90 7.58
C SER A 42 -17.72 3.11 7.30
N ILE A 43 -16.87 2.79 8.26
CA ILE A 43 -15.42 2.95 8.13
C ILE A 43 -14.88 1.78 7.30
N ASN A 44 -13.94 2.07 6.40
CA ASN A 44 -13.30 1.03 5.59
C ASN A 44 -12.52 0.07 6.50
N HIS A 45 -12.64 -1.22 6.23
CA HIS A 45 -11.93 -2.22 7.03
C HIS A 45 -10.44 -2.28 6.64
N PRO A 46 -9.61 -2.88 7.51
CA PRO A 46 -8.16 -2.94 7.26
C PRO A 46 -7.75 -3.55 5.93
N ALA A 47 -8.44 -4.60 5.49
CA ALA A 47 -8.13 -5.25 4.21
C ALA A 47 -8.22 -4.28 3.05
N PHE A 48 -9.27 -3.47 3.01
CA PHE A 48 -9.45 -2.45 1.97
C PHE A 48 -8.38 -1.37 2.08
N VAL A 49 -8.15 -0.86 3.27
CA VAL A 49 -7.17 0.23 3.47
C VAL A 49 -5.78 -0.23 3.06
N LEU A 50 -5.35 -1.40 3.49
CA LEU A 50 -4.03 -1.90 3.15
C LEU A 50 -3.90 -2.19 1.65
N GLY A 51 -4.91 -2.80 1.05
CA GLY A 51 -4.93 -3.06 -0.39
C GLY A 51 -4.94 -1.78 -1.22
N HIS A 52 -5.70 -0.78 -0.77
CA HIS A 52 -5.73 0.53 -1.42
C HIS A 52 -4.35 1.20 -1.39
N CYS A 53 -3.67 1.15 -0.25
CA CYS A 53 -2.31 1.68 -0.12
C CYS A 53 -1.33 0.93 -1.02
N THR A 54 -1.44 -0.40 -1.07
CA THR A 54 -0.60 -1.24 -1.91
C THR A 54 -0.79 -0.88 -3.39
N TYR A 55 -2.04 -0.76 -3.82
CA TYR A 55 -2.37 -0.41 -5.20
C TYR A 55 -1.80 0.95 -5.58
N TYR A 56 -2.04 1.96 -4.75
CA TYR A 56 -1.60 3.31 -5.07
C TYR A 56 -0.10 3.54 -4.93
N ALA A 57 0.60 2.71 -4.15
CA ALA A 57 2.05 2.72 -4.17
C ALA A 57 2.57 2.37 -5.58
N GLY A 58 1.93 1.39 -6.22
CA GLY A 58 2.26 1.02 -7.59
C GLY A 58 1.89 2.11 -8.59
N VAL A 59 0.74 2.75 -8.40
CA VAL A 59 0.32 3.88 -9.26
C VAL A 59 1.33 5.03 -9.16
N CYS A 60 1.78 5.34 -7.96
CA CYS A 60 2.80 6.37 -7.76
C CYS A 60 4.09 6.05 -8.51
N MET A 61 4.51 4.79 -8.47
CA MET A 61 5.69 4.35 -9.21
C MET A 61 5.53 4.56 -10.71
N GLN A 62 4.35 4.23 -11.25
CA GLN A 62 4.04 4.46 -12.67
C GLN A 62 4.10 5.95 -13.02
N MET A 63 3.57 6.79 -12.15
CA MET A 63 3.59 8.24 -12.36
C MET A 63 5.00 8.81 -12.39
N LEU A 64 5.92 8.15 -11.69
CA LEU A 64 7.33 8.55 -11.66
C LEU A 64 8.15 7.92 -12.79
N GLY A 65 7.49 7.22 -13.69
CA GLY A 65 8.15 6.60 -14.85
C GLY A 65 8.59 5.16 -14.64
N GLY A 66 8.28 4.57 -13.50
CA GLY A 66 8.60 3.17 -13.24
C GLY A 66 7.67 2.22 -13.99
N GLU A 67 8.17 1.05 -14.28
CA GLU A 67 7.38 0.00 -14.92
C GLU A 67 6.94 -1.02 -13.87
N ILE A 68 5.63 -1.13 -13.71
CA ILE A 68 5.02 -2.09 -12.81
C ILE A 68 3.65 -2.46 -13.35
N GLU A 69 3.32 -3.73 -13.30
CA GLU A 69 2.01 -4.20 -13.69
C GLU A 69 1.08 -4.20 -12.48
N LEU A 70 -0.09 -3.60 -12.66
CA LEU A 70 -1.14 -3.60 -11.66
C LEU A 70 -2.29 -4.44 -12.19
N GLY A 71 -2.72 -5.42 -11.41
CA GLY A 71 -3.77 -6.34 -11.83
C GLY A 71 -5.12 -5.65 -11.95
N GLU A 72 -5.95 -6.12 -12.87
CA GLU A 72 -7.31 -5.61 -13.02
C GLU A 72 -8.15 -5.90 -11.78
N GLU A 73 -7.93 -7.02 -11.14
CA GLU A 73 -8.62 -7.38 -9.90
C GLU A 73 -8.28 -6.41 -8.79
N GLU A 74 -7.01 -6.02 -8.71
CA GLU A 74 -6.54 -5.05 -7.74
C GLU A 74 -7.20 -3.70 -7.96
N ALA A 75 -7.24 -3.24 -9.21
CA ALA A 75 -7.90 -1.99 -9.55
C ALA A 75 -9.40 -2.04 -9.21
N THR A 76 -10.05 -3.15 -9.51
CA THR A 76 -11.48 -3.34 -9.25
C THR A 76 -11.79 -3.23 -7.75
N LEU A 77 -10.91 -3.73 -6.90
CA LEU A 77 -11.13 -3.74 -5.45
C LEU A 77 -10.74 -2.42 -4.79
N TYR A 78 -9.69 -1.76 -5.27
CA TYR A 78 -9.02 -0.72 -4.49
C TYR A 78 -8.90 0.64 -5.16
N GLU A 79 -9.30 0.77 -6.41
CA GLU A 79 -9.18 2.05 -7.12
C GLU A 79 -10.03 3.12 -6.45
N MET A 80 -9.57 4.37 -6.55
CA MET A 80 -10.31 5.50 -5.99
C MET A 80 -11.73 5.53 -6.54
N GLY A 81 -12.70 5.68 -5.66
CA GLY A 81 -14.12 5.65 -6.01
C GLY A 81 -14.77 4.30 -5.85
N VAL A 82 -14.01 3.25 -5.62
CA VAL A 82 -14.56 1.93 -5.32
C VAL A 82 -14.94 1.87 -3.85
N ASP A 83 -16.13 1.37 -3.57
CA ASP A 83 -16.59 1.22 -2.19
C ASP A 83 -15.99 -0.04 -1.56
N CYS A 84 -15.69 0.08 -0.27
CA CYS A 84 -15.28 -1.07 0.52
C CYS A 84 -16.46 -2.03 0.63
N SER A 85 -16.21 -3.30 0.32
CA SER A 85 -17.25 -4.33 0.37
C SER A 85 -17.26 -5.03 1.73
N ASP A 86 -18.43 -5.42 2.16
CA ASP A 86 -18.60 -6.25 3.36
C ASP A 86 -18.35 -7.74 3.10
N ASP A 87 -18.15 -8.11 1.85
CA ASP A 87 -17.85 -9.48 1.46
C ASP A 87 -16.37 -9.78 1.65
N ALA A 88 -16.04 -10.36 2.79
CA ALA A 88 -14.65 -10.67 3.14
C ALA A 88 -13.97 -11.63 2.15
N THR A 89 -14.74 -12.40 1.40
CA THR A 89 -14.19 -13.36 0.44
C THR A 89 -13.53 -12.67 -0.76
N LEU A 90 -13.83 -11.39 -0.98
CA LEU A 90 -13.24 -10.63 -2.08
C LEU A 90 -11.79 -10.23 -1.80
N TYR A 91 -11.39 -10.26 -0.55
CA TYR A 91 -10.07 -9.74 -0.13
C TYR A 91 -9.11 -10.86 0.23
N PRO A 92 -7.79 -10.66 -0.02
CA PRO A 92 -6.79 -11.62 0.44
C PRO A 92 -6.79 -11.74 1.96
N SER A 93 -6.21 -12.81 2.46
CA SER A 93 -6.00 -12.97 3.90
C SER A 93 -5.11 -11.86 4.44
N LYS A 94 -5.11 -11.69 5.76
CA LYS A 94 -4.23 -10.74 6.42
C LYS A 94 -2.76 -10.99 6.07
N ALA A 95 -2.33 -12.24 6.13
CA ALA A 95 -0.94 -12.60 5.80
C ALA A 95 -0.59 -12.27 4.36
N ASP A 96 -1.48 -12.59 3.41
CA ASP A 96 -1.24 -12.29 2.01
C ASP A 96 -1.25 -10.80 1.74
N SER A 97 -2.12 -10.06 2.41
CA SER A 97 -2.21 -8.61 2.29
C SER A 97 -0.94 -7.92 2.79
N ILE A 98 -0.41 -8.38 3.93
CA ILE A 98 0.84 -7.86 4.50
C ILE A 98 2.00 -8.16 3.56
N ALA A 99 2.08 -9.38 3.05
CA ALA A 99 3.15 -9.78 2.12
C ALA A 99 3.10 -8.95 0.85
N ALA A 100 1.91 -8.75 0.28
CA ALA A 100 1.73 -7.93 -0.93
C ALA A 100 2.14 -6.48 -0.68
N PHE A 101 1.75 -5.92 0.45
CA PHE A 101 2.11 -4.56 0.82
C PHE A 101 3.63 -4.40 0.93
N ASN A 102 4.28 -5.30 1.67
CA ASN A 102 5.72 -5.24 1.87
C ASN A 102 6.47 -5.41 0.55
N GLU A 103 6.05 -6.33 -0.28
CA GLU A 103 6.66 -6.54 -1.59
C GLU A 103 6.51 -5.30 -2.48
N ARG A 104 5.31 -4.74 -2.54
CA ARG A 104 5.03 -3.57 -3.36
C ARG A 104 5.85 -2.36 -2.91
N ILE A 105 5.86 -2.10 -1.61
CA ILE A 105 6.60 -0.96 -1.09
C ILE A 105 8.10 -1.13 -1.28
N ASN A 106 8.63 -2.33 -1.08
CA ASN A 106 10.05 -2.59 -1.33
C ASN A 106 10.41 -2.39 -2.80
N THR A 107 9.53 -2.80 -3.72
CA THR A 107 9.71 -2.57 -5.15
C THR A 107 9.77 -1.07 -5.45
N VAL A 108 8.87 -0.30 -4.85
CA VAL A 108 8.85 1.15 -5.04
C VAL A 108 10.11 1.80 -4.46
N LEU A 109 10.54 1.37 -3.27
CA LEU A 109 11.76 1.89 -2.66
C LEU A 109 13.00 1.58 -3.49
N ASP A 110 13.10 0.37 -4.01
CA ASP A 110 14.22 -0.01 -4.88
C ASP A 110 14.24 0.86 -6.14
N PHE A 111 13.07 1.12 -6.72
CA PHE A 111 12.94 2.03 -7.86
C PHE A 111 13.43 3.42 -7.50
N LEU A 112 13.00 3.95 -6.35
CA LEU A 112 13.40 5.28 -5.92
C LEU A 112 14.91 5.38 -5.67
N GLU A 113 15.52 4.31 -5.18
CA GLU A 113 16.97 4.29 -4.94
C GLU A 113 17.77 4.29 -6.24
N THR A 114 17.19 3.80 -7.33
CA THR A 114 17.83 3.79 -8.65
C THR A 114 17.41 4.97 -9.52
N CYS A 115 16.42 5.72 -9.09
CA CYS A 115 15.89 6.86 -9.83
C CYS A 115 16.83 8.06 -9.69
N GLU A 116 17.09 8.72 -10.79
CA GLU A 116 17.93 9.92 -10.80
C GLU A 116 17.14 11.22 -10.78
#